data_afe82888f5ff2472db7e3a2fcc6de700
#
_entry.id   afe82888f5ff2472db7e3a2fcc6de700
#
_cell.length_a   1.000
_cell.length_b   1.000
_cell.length_c   1.000
_cell.angle_alpha   90.00
_cell.angle_beta   90.00
_cell.angle_gamma   90.00
#
_symmetry.space_group_name_H-M   'P 1'
#
loop_
_entity.id
_entity.type
_entity.pdbx_description
1 polymer ?
#
loop_
_entity_poly.entity_id
_entity_poly.type
_entity_poly.pdbx_seq_one_letter_code
_entity_poly.pdbx_strand_id
1 'polypeptide(L)'
;KGPLVYNGVLETMWFVRWWDAVDILGVSAYSWHPDQTDASVEAQMAYWTQWRDNFRLLVAKVKKPVLFIEMGCRSARGAAAMSGDFTHWEWPYDGQEQANFYEAAFRVFWNEPWFCGYSWWDWKVQLYKKEDAEKNKEFCIYGKPAEQVLRTWYAKPRPLRLRRPPRSNPLGTLFP
;
A
#
# COMPACT_ATOMS: atom_id res chain seq x y z
N LYS A 1 2.64 -13.12 -22.01
CA LYS A 1 1.58 -13.19 -20.96
C LYS A 1 2.13 -12.57 -19.68
N GLY A 2 1.46 -11.51 -19.16
CA GLY A 2 1.87 -10.82 -17.93
C GLY A 2 1.56 -11.63 -16.67
N PRO A 3 2.03 -11.16 -15.48
CA PRO A 3 1.67 -11.77 -14.21
C PRO A 3 0.18 -11.57 -13.90
N LEU A 4 -0.42 -12.58 -13.29
CA LEU A 4 -1.77 -12.50 -12.76
C LEU A 4 -1.73 -12.06 -11.31
N VAL A 5 -2.53 -11.05 -10.99
CA VAL A 5 -2.67 -10.50 -9.62
C VAL A 5 -4.14 -10.56 -9.24
N TYR A 6 -4.44 -11.06 -8.05
CA TYR A 6 -5.76 -10.91 -7.44
C TYR A 6 -5.70 -9.82 -6.38
N ASN A 7 -6.69 -8.94 -6.35
CA ASN A 7 -6.77 -7.89 -5.34
C ASN A 7 -7.67 -8.31 -4.18
N GLY A 8 -7.06 -8.61 -3.04
CA GLY A 8 -7.76 -8.79 -1.77
C GLY A 8 -7.71 -7.53 -0.91
N VAL A 9 -8.56 -7.43 0.10
CA VAL A 9 -8.46 -6.42 1.15
C VAL A 9 -7.76 -7.00 2.38
N LEU A 10 -7.16 -6.14 3.21
CA LEU A 10 -6.32 -6.55 4.34
C LEU A 10 -6.98 -7.63 5.21
N GLU A 11 -8.24 -7.44 5.57
CA GLU A 11 -8.95 -8.28 6.53
C GLU A 11 -9.36 -9.64 5.96
N THR A 12 -9.60 -9.72 4.65
CA THR A 12 -10.20 -10.91 4.02
C THR A 12 -9.22 -11.78 3.25
N MET A 13 -8.02 -11.30 2.97
CA MET A 13 -7.04 -12.04 2.18
C MET A 13 -6.63 -13.40 2.77
N TRP A 14 -6.80 -13.57 4.10
CA TRP A 14 -6.52 -14.83 4.82
C TRP A 14 -7.48 -15.95 4.45
N PHE A 15 -8.66 -15.61 3.97
CA PHE A 15 -9.72 -16.57 3.59
C PHE A 15 -9.60 -17.01 2.13
N VAL A 16 -8.74 -16.37 1.33
CA VAL A 16 -8.51 -16.73 -0.06
C VAL A 16 -7.78 -18.07 -0.12
N ARG A 17 -8.37 -19.03 -0.84
CA ARG A 17 -7.85 -20.41 -0.95
C ARG A 17 -7.16 -20.71 -2.27
N TRP A 18 -7.25 -19.80 -3.25
CA TRP A 18 -6.73 -19.96 -4.62
C TRP A 18 -5.48 -19.09 -4.90
N TRP A 19 -4.66 -18.81 -3.88
CA TRP A 19 -3.41 -18.08 -4.09
C TRP A 19 -2.44 -18.79 -5.04
N ASP A 20 -2.59 -20.09 -5.24
CA ASP A 20 -1.85 -20.89 -6.21
C ASP A 20 -2.16 -20.50 -7.68
N ALA A 21 -3.39 -20.03 -7.96
CA ALA A 21 -3.83 -19.60 -9.28
C ALA A 21 -3.27 -18.25 -9.75
N VAL A 22 -2.65 -17.46 -8.87
CA VAL A 22 -2.11 -16.13 -9.18
C VAL A 22 -0.59 -16.08 -9.03
N ASP A 23 0.06 -15.09 -9.63
CA ASP A 23 1.51 -14.91 -9.54
C ASP A 23 1.93 -13.99 -8.38
N ILE A 24 1.06 -13.08 -7.98
CA ILE A 24 1.31 -12.04 -6.97
C ILE A 24 0.06 -11.89 -6.10
N LEU A 25 0.25 -11.77 -4.79
CA LEU A 25 -0.79 -11.39 -3.86
C LEU A 25 -0.98 -9.88 -3.94
N GLY A 26 -2.06 -9.44 -4.58
CA GLY A 26 -2.43 -8.03 -4.61
C GLY A 26 -3.28 -7.68 -3.40
N VAL A 27 -3.07 -6.49 -2.85
CA VAL A 27 -3.75 -6.03 -1.64
C VAL A 27 -4.18 -4.58 -1.81
N SER A 28 -5.46 -4.28 -1.55
CA SER A 28 -5.92 -2.94 -1.22
C SER A 28 -5.60 -2.69 0.26
N ALA A 29 -4.51 -1.94 0.49
CA ALA A 29 -3.92 -1.77 1.81
C ALA A 29 -4.35 -0.43 2.42
N TYR A 30 -5.57 -0.38 2.92
CA TYR A 30 -6.12 0.76 3.64
C TYR A 30 -6.17 0.46 5.14
N SER A 31 -5.73 1.43 5.96
CA SER A 31 -5.77 1.32 7.42
C SER A 31 -7.19 1.49 7.95
N TRP A 32 -7.51 0.76 9.00
CA TRP A 32 -8.74 0.93 9.75
C TRP A 32 -8.48 0.71 11.26
N HIS A 33 -8.25 1.80 11.97
CA HIS A 33 -8.08 1.83 13.43
C HIS A 33 -8.60 3.17 13.98
N PRO A 34 -9.92 3.39 13.93
CA PRO A 34 -10.55 4.70 14.16
C PRO A 34 -10.29 5.31 15.54
N ASP A 35 -9.93 4.48 16.52
CA ASP A 35 -9.59 4.96 17.88
C ASP A 35 -8.16 5.55 17.98
N GLN A 36 -7.35 5.42 16.93
CA GLN A 36 -5.99 5.96 16.91
C GLN A 36 -6.02 7.45 16.56
N THR A 37 -5.67 8.29 17.52
CA THR A 37 -5.59 9.74 17.35
C THR A 37 -4.17 10.25 17.10
N ASP A 38 -3.15 9.43 17.39
CA ASP A 38 -1.75 9.75 17.09
C ASP A 38 -1.43 9.38 15.65
N ALA A 39 -1.24 10.39 14.81
CA ALA A 39 -0.88 10.26 13.41
C ALA A 39 0.65 10.39 13.17
N SER A 40 1.48 10.24 14.21
CA SER A 40 2.94 10.22 14.08
C SER A 40 3.41 9.06 13.18
N VAL A 41 4.61 9.20 12.63
CA VAL A 41 5.25 8.14 11.86
C VAL A 41 5.36 6.85 12.69
N GLU A 42 5.72 6.98 13.96
CA GLU A 42 5.90 5.88 14.89
C GLU A 42 4.60 5.13 15.16
N ALA A 43 3.49 5.83 15.38
CA ALA A 43 2.17 5.22 15.57
C ALA A 43 1.71 4.48 14.29
N GLN A 44 1.88 5.09 13.13
CA GLN A 44 1.57 4.46 11.85
C GLN A 44 2.47 3.23 11.58
N MET A 45 3.75 3.31 11.91
CA MET A 45 4.66 2.17 11.82
C MET A 45 4.25 1.02 12.73
N ALA A 46 3.77 1.29 13.96
CA ALA A 46 3.29 0.25 14.86
C ALA A 46 2.12 -0.53 14.24
N TYR A 47 1.14 0.15 13.64
CA TYR A 47 0.04 -0.47 12.92
C TYR A 47 0.53 -1.32 11.74
N TRP A 48 1.33 -0.74 10.83
CA TRP A 48 1.81 -1.43 9.64
C TRP A 48 2.77 -2.58 9.94
N THR A 49 3.49 -2.52 11.07
CA THR A 49 4.36 -3.61 11.52
C THR A 49 3.58 -4.89 11.82
N GLN A 50 2.40 -4.78 12.42
CA GLN A 50 1.52 -5.93 12.65
C GLN A 50 1.11 -6.60 11.33
N TRP A 51 0.73 -5.78 10.33
CA TRP A 51 0.40 -6.30 9.00
C TRP A 51 1.61 -6.91 8.29
N ARG A 52 2.77 -6.28 8.38
CA ARG A 52 4.02 -6.85 7.84
C ARG A 52 4.29 -8.23 8.40
N ASP A 53 4.15 -8.43 9.68
CA ASP A 53 4.44 -9.71 10.33
C ASP A 53 3.40 -10.77 9.92
N ASN A 54 2.15 -10.38 9.79
CA ASN A 54 1.11 -11.22 9.23
C ASN A 54 1.43 -11.60 7.76
N PHE A 55 1.81 -10.65 6.92
CA PHE A 55 2.22 -10.94 5.53
C PHE A 55 3.40 -11.89 5.46
N ARG A 56 4.38 -11.78 6.35
CA ARG A 56 5.49 -12.73 6.43
C ARG A 56 5.00 -14.18 6.61
N LEU A 57 4.01 -14.38 7.48
CA LEU A 57 3.40 -15.71 7.68
C LEU A 57 2.68 -16.20 6.42
N LEU A 58 1.90 -15.33 5.78
CA LEU A 58 1.20 -15.69 4.55
C LEU A 58 2.18 -16.03 3.42
N VAL A 59 3.18 -15.18 3.20
CA VAL A 59 4.22 -15.39 2.18
C VAL A 59 5.01 -16.67 2.45
N ALA A 60 5.32 -16.97 3.71
CA ALA A 60 5.98 -18.23 4.09
C ALA A 60 5.14 -19.45 3.69
N LYS A 61 3.81 -19.35 3.78
CA LYS A 61 2.86 -20.40 3.41
C LYS A 61 2.69 -20.53 1.90
N VAL A 62 2.40 -19.42 1.22
CA VAL A 62 2.00 -19.45 -0.21
C VAL A 62 3.16 -19.27 -1.18
N LYS A 63 4.34 -18.85 -0.70
CA LYS A 63 5.58 -18.67 -1.48
C LYS A 63 5.45 -17.69 -2.64
N LYS A 64 4.64 -16.65 -2.49
CA LYS A 64 4.41 -15.63 -3.52
C LYS A 64 4.64 -14.23 -2.97
N PRO A 65 5.11 -13.29 -3.81
CA PRO A 65 5.34 -11.90 -3.39
C PRO A 65 4.01 -11.15 -3.21
N VAL A 66 4.08 -10.04 -2.48
CA VAL A 66 2.95 -9.15 -2.20
C VAL A 66 3.15 -7.82 -2.92
N LEU A 67 2.09 -7.31 -3.52
CA LEU A 67 2.00 -5.98 -4.11
C LEU A 67 0.82 -5.23 -3.48
N PHE A 68 1.05 -4.06 -2.93
CA PHE A 68 -0.06 -3.18 -2.57
C PHE A 68 -0.55 -2.49 -3.85
N ILE A 69 -1.60 -3.05 -4.45
CA ILE A 69 -2.15 -2.56 -5.72
C ILE A 69 -3.08 -1.37 -5.53
N GLU A 70 -3.49 -1.13 -4.31
CA GLU A 70 -4.08 0.12 -3.85
C GLU A 70 -3.56 0.45 -2.45
N MET A 71 -3.07 1.65 -2.27
CA MET A 71 -2.71 2.22 -0.99
C MET A 71 -2.68 3.73 -1.09
N GLY A 72 -3.25 4.41 -0.12
CA GLY A 72 -3.24 5.86 -0.09
C GLY A 72 -3.86 6.39 1.19
N CYS A 73 -3.70 7.69 1.40
CA CYS A 73 -4.27 8.41 2.51
C CYS A 73 -4.66 9.82 2.04
N ARG A 74 -5.82 10.31 2.45
CA ARG A 74 -6.22 11.70 2.19
C ARG A 74 -5.35 12.65 3.01
N SER A 75 -5.15 13.87 2.50
CA SER A 75 -4.46 14.94 3.25
C SER A 75 -5.42 15.64 4.21
N ALA A 76 -6.00 14.88 5.13
CA ALA A 76 -6.96 15.35 6.11
C ALA A 76 -6.65 14.74 7.48
N ARG A 77 -6.90 15.51 8.55
CA ARG A 77 -6.67 15.08 9.93
C ARG A 77 -7.58 13.91 10.30
N GLY A 78 -7.00 12.82 10.79
CA GLY A 78 -7.71 11.57 11.08
C GLY A 78 -7.70 10.57 9.93
N ALA A 79 -7.30 10.98 8.73
CA ALA A 79 -7.33 10.12 7.55
C ALA A 79 -6.30 8.98 7.61
N ALA A 80 -5.19 9.14 8.33
CA ALA A 80 -4.20 8.06 8.46
C ALA A 80 -4.72 6.86 9.25
N ALA A 81 -5.64 7.08 10.17
CA ALA A 81 -6.29 6.01 10.94
C ALA A 81 -7.36 5.25 10.13
N MET A 82 -7.99 5.91 9.17
CA MET A 82 -9.03 5.36 8.29
C MET A 82 -8.74 5.75 6.84
N SER A 83 -7.63 5.21 6.30
CA SER A 83 -7.08 5.73 5.05
C SER A 83 -7.96 5.45 3.81
N GLY A 84 -8.87 4.51 3.90
CA GLY A 84 -9.90 4.24 2.88
C GLY A 84 -11.20 5.03 3.05
N ASP A 85 -11.27 5.98 3.98
CA ASP A 85 -12.49 6.75 4.21
C ASP A 85 -12.78 7.78 3.12
N PHE A 86 -14.04 7.80 2.65
CA PHE A 86 -14.57 8.73 1.66
C PHE A 86 -15.76 9.55 2.20
N THR A 87 -16.03 9.51 3.50
CA THR A 87 -17.24 10.10 4.08
C THR A 87 -16.99 11.40 4.82
N HIS A 88 -15.86 11.55 5.49
CA HIS A 88 -15.54 12.69 6.34
C HIS A 88 -14.84 13.82 5.56
N TRP A 89 -15.55 14.46 4.66
CA TRP A 89 -15.03 15.58 3.85
C TRP A 89 -14.86 16.88 4.66
N GLU A 90 -15.49 16.98 5.82
CA GLU A 90 -15.40 18.10 6.76
C GLU A 90 -14.04 18.15 7.47
N TRP A 91 -13.31 17.03 7.58
CA TRP A 91 -12.00 17.01 8.24
C TRP A 91 -11.08 18.09 7.67
N PRO A 92 -10.35 18.80 8.56
CA PRO A 92 -9.44 19.85 8.11
C PRO A 92 -8.26 19.27 7.34
N TYR A 93 -7.68 20.08 6.45
CA TYR A 93 -6.45 19.72 5.75
C TYR A 93 -5.34 19.39 6.75
N ASP A 94 -4.65 18.28 6.50
CA ASP A 94 -3.42 17.90 7.18
C ASP A 94 -2.50 17.11 6.22
N GLY A 95 -1.67 17.85 5.50
CA GLY A 95 -0.70 17.27 4.56
C GLY A 95 0.45 16.56 5.27
N GLN A 96 0.73 16.92 6.55
CA GLN A 96 1.78 16.25 7.31
C GLN A 96 1.33 14.86 7.77
N GLU A 97 0.08 14.70 8.18
CA GLU A 97 -0.48 13.39 8.50
C GLU A 97 -0.42 12.46 7.29
N GLN A 98 -0.78 12.96 6.09
CA GLN A 98 -0.62 12.21 4.85
C GLN A 98 0.85 11.81 4.64
N ALA A 99 1.81 12.72 4.84
CA ALA A 99 3.23 12.42 4.68
C ALA A 99 3.73 11.36 5.68
N ASN A 100 3.26 11.42 6.92
CA ASN A 100 3.60 10.44 7.96
C ASN A 100 3.11 9.04 7.60
N PHE A 101 1.91 8.92 7.03
CA PHE A 101 1.38 7.66 6.51
C PHE A 101 2.30 7.05 5.43
N TYR A 102 2.72 7.85 4.45
CA TYR A 102 3.62 7.40 3.38
C TYR A 102 4.99 7.01 3.94
N GLU A 103 5.56 7.83 4.83
CA GLU A 103 6.85 7.55 5.46
C GLU A 103 6.83 6.25 6.25
N ALA A 104 5.79 6.02 7.06
CA ALA A 104 5.62 4.80 7.84
C ALA A 104 5.51 3.56 6.94
N ALA A 105 4.72 3.63 5.87
CA ALA A 105 4.59 2.55 4.91
C ALA A 105 5.95 2.18 4.29
N PHE A 106 6.71 3.16 3.84
CA PHE A 106 8.05 2.92 3.29
C PHE A 106 8.98 2.32 4.32
N ARG A 107 9.04 2.85 5.55
CA ARG A 107 9.93 2.32 6.61
C ARG A 107 9.64 0.86 6.91
N VAL A 108 8.37 0.48 6.93
CA VAL A 108 7.95 -0.88 7.29
C VAL A 108 8.17 -1.88 6.16
N PHE A 109 7.87 -1.52 4.90
CA PHE A 109 7.82 -2.52 3.82
C PHE A 109 8.96 -2.41 2.79
N TRP A 110 9.69 -1.29 2.72
CA TRP A 110 10.68 -1.05 1.66
C TRP A 110 11.73 -2.15 1.53
N ASN A 111 12.23 -2.65 2.66
CA ASN A 111 13.30 -3.65 2.69
C ASN A 111 12.78 -5.09 2.76
N GLU A 112 11.47 -5.33 2.74
CA GLU A 112 10.94 -6.68 2.77
C GLU A 112 11.19 -7.39 1.43
N PRO A 113 11.91 -8.53 1.42
CA PRO A 113 12.32 -9.18 0.17
C PRO A 113 11.14 -9.73 -0.65
N TRP A 114 10.03 -10.01 0.00
CA TRP A 114 8.78 -10.48 -0.61
C TRP A 114 7.86 -9.36 -1.10
N PHE A 115 8.16 -8.11 -0.79
CA PHE A 115 7.31 -6.97 -1.12
C PHE A 115 7.66 -6.41 -2.51
N CYS A 116 6.70 -6.36 -3.43
CA CYS A 116 6.91 -5.89 -4.81
C CYS A 116 6.86 -4.37 -4.96
N GLY A 117 6.10 -3.68 -4.12
CA GLY A 117 5.95 -2.24 -4.20
C GLY A 117 4.53 -1.75 -3.94
N TYR A 118 4.31 -0.52 -4.33
CA TYR A 118 3.06 0.20 -4.14
C TYR A 118 2.50 0.67 -5.47
N SER A 119 1.18 0.60 -5.62
CA SER A 119 0.39 1.39 -6.54
C SER A 119 -0.40 2.40 -5.70
N TRP A 120 0.11 3.62 -5.67
CA TRP A 120 -0.45 4.65 -4.79
C TRP A 120 -1.77 5.20 -5.33
N TRP A 121 -2.78 5.24 -4.50
CA TRP A 121 -4.04 5.91 -4.74
C TRP A 121 -3.98 7.33 -4.16
N ASP A 122 -4.11 8.45 -4.94
CA ASP A 122 -4.19 8.36 -6.38
C ASP A 122 -3.32 9.46 -7.01
N TRP A 123 -3.14 9.39 -8.31
CA TRP A 123 -2.55 10.49 -9.10
C TRP A 123 -3.55 10.92 -10.17
N LYS A 124 -4.03 12.16 -10.08
CA LYS A 124 -5.04 12.69 -10.99
C LYS A 124 -4.47 12.94 -12.40
N VAL A 125 -5.27 12.65 -13.42
CA VAL A 125 -4.94 12.99 -14.81
C VAL A 125 -4.83 14.50 -14.99
N GLN A 126 -5.75 15.26 -14.38
CA GLN A 126 -5.68 16.72 -14.33
C GLN A 126 -5.31 17.16 -12.92
N LEU A 127 -4.12 17.74 -12.80
CA LEU A 127 -3.64 18.26 -11.54
C LEU A 127 -4.21 19.65 -11.25
N TYR A 128 -4.44 19.95 -9.99
CA TYR A 128 -4.68 21.29 -9.49
C TYR A 128 -3.40 22.13 -9.57
N LYS A 129 -3.49 23.45 -9.43
CA LYS A 129 -2.32 24.30 -9.34
C LYS A 129 -1.56 24.02 -8.05
N LYS A 130 -0.22 24.02 -8.11
CA LYS A 130 0.59 23.66 -6.94
C LYS A 130 0.36 24.56 -5.73
N GLU A 131 0.10 25.83 -5.95
CA GLU A 131 -0.26 26.79 -4.90
C GLU A 131 -1.60 26.50 -4.22
N ASP A 132 -2.43 25.67 -4.84
CA ASP A 132 -3.73 25.25 -4.30
C ASP A 132 -3.67 23.88 -3.59
N ALA A 133 -2.48 23.30 -3.44
CA ALA A 133 -2.31 21.96 -2.87
C ALA A 133 -2.97 21.78 -1.49
N GLU A 134 -2.86 22.80 -0.62
CA GLU A 134 -3.46 22.78 0.72
C GLU A 134 -5.00 22.93 0.72
N LYS A 135 -5.59 23.36 -0.39
CA LYS A 135 -7.06 23.41 -0.55
C LYS A 135 -7.63 22.04 -0.95
N ASN A 136 -6.79 21.16 -1.48
CA ASN A 136 -7.18 19.83 -1.89
C ASN A 136 -6.93 18.83 -0.77
N LYS A 137 -7.99 18.26 -0.20
CA LYS A 137 -7.93 17.27 0.90
C LYS A 137 -8.01 15.83 0.42
N GLU A 138 -7.91 15.59 -0.89
CA GLU A 138 -7.95 14.26 -1.48
C GLU A 138 -6.61 13.50 -1.38
N PHE A 139 -6.57 12.33 -1.97
CA PHE A 139 -5.42 11.42 -1.96
C PHE A 139 -4.22 11.93 -2.75
N CYS A 140 -4.45 12.71 -3.82
CA CYS A 140 -3.37 13.20 -4.67
C CYS A 140 -2.33 13.99 -3.87
N ILE A 141 -1.07 13.57 -4.00
CA ILE A 141 0.05 14.11 -3.22
C ILE A 141 0.77 15.29 -3.91
N TYR A 142 0.36 15.65 -5.13
CA TYR A 142 1.03 16.70 -5.89
C TYR A 142 1.09 18.02 -5.14
N GLY A 143 2.29 18.56 -4.97
CA GLY A 143 2.53 19.81 -4.23
C GLY A 143 2.43 19.70 -2.70
N LYS A 144 2.17 18.52 -2.14
CA LYS A 144 2.02 18.27 -0.70
C LYS A 144 3.28 17.65 -0.08
N PRO A 145 3.46 17.66 1.26
CA PRO A 145 4.62 17.05 1.91
C PRO A 145 4.85 15.56 1.53
N ALA A 146 3.79 14.79 1.33
CA ALA A 146 3.89 13.39 0.93
C ALA A 146 4.57 13.18 -0.44
N GLU A 147 4.51 14.15 -1.37
CA GLU A 147 5.26 14.08 -2.63
C GLU A 147 6.77 14.04 -2.37
N GLN A 148 7.26 14.82 -1.42
CA GLN A 148 8.70 14.82 -1.07
C GLN A 148 9.11 13.49 -0.43
N VAL A 149 8.28 12.91 0.41
CA VAL A 149 8.52 11.56 0.97
C VAL A 149 8.68 10.55 -0.15
N LEU A 150 7.75 10.53 -1.11
CA LEU A 150 7.78 9.62 -2.25
C LEU A 150 9.06 9.79 -3.08
N ARG A 151 9.42 11.03 -3.42
CA ARG A 151 10.65 11.36 -4.16
C ARG A 151 11.90 10.85 -3.44
N THR A 152 11.97 11.07 -2.12
CA THR A 152 13.11 10.66 -1.29
C THR A 152 13.28 9.14 -1.28
N TRP A 153 12.18 8.39 -1.13
CA TRP A 153 12.25 6.94 -1.08
C TRP A 153 12.55 6.32 -2.46
N TYR A 154 11.93 6.80 -3.52
CA TYR A 154 12.18 6.26 -4.87
C TYR A 154 13.55 6.66 -5.45
N ALA A 155 14.23 7.65 -4.89
CA ALA A 155 15.64 7.95 -5.22
C ALA A 155 16.62 6.94 -4.58
N LYS A 156 16.19 6.15 -3.59
CA LYS A 156 17.05 5.13 -2.96
C LYS A 156 17.25 3.92 -3.90
N PRO A 157 18.39 3.21 -3.79
CA PRO A 157 18.57 1.94 -4.48
C PRO A 157 17.43 0.96 -4.16
N ARG A 158 16.96 0.24 -5.17
CA ARG A 158 15.94 -0.78 -4.96
C ARG A 158 16.52 -1.95 -4.16
N PRO A 159 15.87 -2.39 -3.06
CA PRO A 159 16.28 -3.58 -2.35
C PRO A 159 16.21 -4.84 -3.23
N LEU A 160 17.04 -5.83 -2.92
CA LEU A 160 16.91 -7.15 -3.55
C LEU A 160 15.55 -7.75 -3.21
N ARG A 161 14.82 -8.17 -4.23
CA ARG A 161 13.48 -8.76 -4.07
C ARG A 161 13.50 -10.23 -4.46
N LEU A 162 12.59 -11.01 -3.91
CA LEU A 162 12.39 -12.40 -4.34
C LEU A 162 12.10 -12.40 -5.86
N ARG A 163 12.93 -13.16 -6.59
CA ARG A 163 12.62 -13.45 -8.00
C ARG A 163 11.36 -14.32 -8.03
N ARG A 164 10.49 -14.06 -9.01
CA ARG A 164 9.35 -14.95 -9.25
C ARG A 164 9.85 -16.37 -9.41
N PRO A 165 9.25 -17.36 -8.74
CA PRO A 165 9.48 -18.74 -9.14
C PRO A 165 9.04 -18.89 -10.60
N PRO A 166 9.74 -19.66 -11.42
CA PRO A 166 9.27 -20.00 -12.76
C PRO A 166 7.86 -20.61 -12.64
N ARG A 167 6.97 -20.25 -13.54
CA ARG A 167 5.62 -20.85 -13.57
C ARG A 167 5.78 -22.36 -13.66
N SER A 168 5.39 -23.10 -12.65
CA SER A 168 5.03 -24.49 -12.83
C SER A 168 3.83 -24.47 -13.82
N ASN A 169 3.94 -25.14 -14.95
CA ASN A 169 2.86 -25.25 -15.91
C ASN A 169 1.88 -26.33 -15.40
N PRO A 170 0.81 -25.98 -14.66
CA PRO A 170 -0.10 -26.98 -14.11
C PRO A 170 -1.06 -27.56 -15.15
N LEU A 171 -1.00 -27.09 -16.39
CA LEU A 171 -1.90 -27.51 -17.47
C LEU A 171 -1.25 -28.46 -18.49
N GLY A 172 -0.05 -28.97 -18.18
CA GLY A 172 0.67 -29.90 -19.08
C GLY A 172 0.14 -31.34 -19.13
N THR A 173 -0.91 -31.67 -18.39
CA THR A 173 -1.39 -33.10 -18.31
C THR A 173 -2.90 -33.28 -18.24
N LEU A 174 -3.71 -32.31 -18.66
CA LEU A 174 -5.17 -32.46 -18.56
C LEU A 174 -5.93 -32.58 -19.91
N PHE A 175 -5.23 -32.76 -21.02
CA PHE A 175 -5.89 -33.21 -22.27
C PHE A 175 -5.01 -34.28 -22.96
N PRO A 176 -5.58 -35.47 -23.21
CA PRO A 176 -4.95 -36.51 -24.05
C PRO A 176 -4.86 -36.06 -25.50
#